data_b5f13f433cc090bcc21283f807531fb7
#
_entry.id   b5f13f433cc090bcc21283f807531fb7
#
_cell.length_a   1.000
_cell.length_b   1.000
_cell.length_c   1.000
_cell.angle_alpha   90.00
_cell.angle_beta   90.00
_cell.angle_gamma   90.00
#
_symmetry.space_group_name_H-M   'P 1'
#
loop_
_entity.id
_entity.type
_entity.pdbx_description
1 polymer ?
#
loop_
_entity_poly.entity_id
_entity_poly.type
_entity_poly.pdbx_seq_one_letter_code
_entity_poly.pdbx_strand_id
1 'polypeptide(L)'
;MKIQFIIVGWHMNQQSLIDGLYDIKENNSNIDVFWSCHKEPTDEIKKKFDWKEFFNGAEECGAYDQAVNYLDLKDDTVCFFLHDDLIIKDWQFVNECLALLSQGYKVVGNCRDYAEVNFDPMKKTIIGISEQFDNASYKDYVKEENQKLFDKVLTF
;
A
#
# COMPACT_ATOMS: atom_id res chain seq x y z
N MET A 1 5.24 -15.92 -9.43
CA MET A 1 4.41 -14.85 -8.83
C MET A 1 5.26 -13.59 -8.81
N LYS A 2 4.79 -12.53 -9.40
CA LYS A 2 5.41 -11.21 -9.42
C LYS A 2 4.80 -10.36 -8.31
N ILE A 3 5.59 -9.48 -7.71
CA ILE A 3 5.15 -8.54 -6.68
C ILE A 3 5.38 -7.13 -7.21
N GLN A 4 4.36 -6.30 -7.13
CA GLN A 4 4.41 -4.91 -7.54
C GLN A 4 4.05 -4.00 -6.38
N PHE A 5 4.99 -3.17 -5.93
CA PHE A 5 4.67 -2.06 -5.05
C PHE A 5 4.25 -0.85 -5.87
N ILE A 6 3.13 -0.25 -5.52
CA ILE A 6 2.61 0.98 -6.12
C ILE A 6 2.52 2.02 -5.02
N ILE A 7 3.35 3.04 -5.10
CA ILE A 7 3.47 4.07 -4.09
C ILE A 7 2.81 5.35 -4.60
N VAL A 8 1.84 5.88 -3.87
CA VAL A 8 1.28 7.20 -4.16
C VAL A 8 2.22 8.27 -3.63
N GLY A 9 2.83 9.02 -4.55
CA GLY A 9 3.82 10.05 -4.25
C GLY A 9 3.21 11.44 -4.17
N TRP A 10 3.05 11.95 -2.96
CA TRP A 10 2.63 13.32 -2.68
C TRP A 10 3.73 14.12 -1.97
N HIS A 11 4.24 13.60 -0.84
CA HIS A 11 5.30 14.22 -0.05
C HIS A 11 6.68 13.82 -0.53
N MET A 12 6.89 12.53 -0.77
CA MET A 12 8.12 11.92 -1.32
C MET A 12 9.39 12.26 -0.52
N ASN A 13 9.24 12.33 0.80
CA ASN A 13 10.31 12.75 1.71
C ASN A 13 10.59 11.76 2.84
N GLN A 14 9.90 10.61 2.86
CA GLN A 14 10.11 9.59 3.89
C GLN A 14 11.29 8.70 3.52
N GLN A 15 12.49 9.08 3.99
CA GLN A 15 13.75 8.42 3.61
C GLN A 15 13.77 6.93 3.96
N SER A 16 13.26 6.54 5.13
CA SER A 16 13.24 5.13 5.55
C SER A 16 12.37 4.25 4.64
N LEU A 17 11.30 4.80 4.07
CA LEU A 17 10.48 4.11 3.09
C LEU A 17 11.22 3.96 1.75
N ILE A 18 11.86 5.04 1.28
CA ILE A 18 12.61 5.05 0.01
C ILE A 18 13.74 4.02 0.06
N ASP A 19 14.52 4.03 1.14
CA ASP A 19 15.64 3.09 1.30
C ASP A 19 15.17 1.65 1.43
N GLY A 20 14.14 1.40 2.22
CA GLY A 20 13.58 0.06 2.39
C GLY A 20 12.96 -0.52 1.11
N LEU A 21 12.26 0.31 0.32
CA LEU A 21 11.75 -0.09 -1.00
C LEU A 21 12.88 -0.39 -1.99
N TYR A 22 13.95 0.38 -1.93
CA TYR A 22 15.12 0.16 -2.78
C TYR A 22 15.81 -1.14 -2.40
N ASP A 23 16.06 -1.37 -1.11
CA ASP A 23 16.70 -2.60 -0.62
C ASP A 23 15.88 -3.85 -0.96
N ILE A 24 14.56 -3.82 -0.77
CA ILE A 24 13.72 -4.98 -1.09
C ILE A 24 13.69 -5.28 -2.58
N LYS A 25 13.66 -4.24 -3.43
CA LYS A 25 13.72 -4.38 -4.88
C LYS A 25 15.05 -4.97 -5.34
N GLU A 26 16.17 -4.43 -4.86
CA GLU A 26 17.51 -4.88 -5.27
C GLU A 26 17.82 -6.33 -4.83
N ASN A 27 17.25 -6.75 -3.69
CA ASN A 27 17.49 -8.10 -3.17
C ASN A 27 16.50 -9.17 -3.67
N ASN A 28 15.48 -8.79 -4.47
CA ASN A 28 14.43 -9.71 -4.91
C ASN A 28 14.05 -9.47 -6.37
N SER A 29 14.49 -10.32 -7.26
CA SER A 29 14.28 -10.18 -8.72
C SER A 29 12.80 -10.27 -9.17
N ASN A 30 11.91 -10.69 -8.31
CA ASN A 30 10.47 -10.76 -8.57
C ASN A 30 9.68 -9.58 -7.98
N ILE A 31 10.37 -8.59 -7.41
CA ILE A 31 9.76 -7.39 -6.83
C ILE A 31 10.09 -6.17 -7.70
N ASP A 32 9.05 -5.46 -8.10
CA ASP A 32 9.14 -4.14 -8.74
C ASP A 32 8.48 -3.07 -7.88
N VAL A 33 8.98 -1.84 -8.01
CA VAL A 33 8.46 -0.67 -7.31
C VAL A 33 8.17 0.42 -8.33
N PHE A 34 6.96 0.96 -8.27
CA PHE A 34 6.50 2.04 -9.12
C PHE A 34 5.93 3.20 -8.30
N TRP A 35 6.34 4.42 -8.62
CA TRP A 35 5.83 5.63 -8.00
C TRP A 35 4.80 6.31 -8.88
N SER A 36 3.54 6.31 -8.42
CA SER A 36 2.44 7.09 -8.99
C SER A 36 2.42 8.48 -8.36
N CYS A 37 2.98 9.46 -9.06
CA CYS A 37 3.27 10.78 -8.50
C CYS A 37 2.22 11.81 -8.92
N HIS A 38 1.85 12.72 -8.02
CA HIS A 38 1.00 13.89 -8.32
C HIS A 38 1.79 15.15 -8.68
N LYS A 39 3.10 15.07 -8.60
CA LYS A 39 4.07 16.08 -9.00
C LYS A 39 5.38 15.40 -9.34
N GLU A 40 6.30 16.11 -9.94
CA GLU A 40 7.63 15.62 -10.25
C GLU A 40 8.34 15.09 -8.99
N PRO A 41 8.81 13.83 -9.00
CA PRO A 41 9.47 13.25 -7.84
C PRO A 41 10.91 13.77 -7.64
N THR A 42 11.46 13.49 -6.47
CA THR A 42 12.85 13.84 -6.14
C THR A 42 13.84 13.13 -7.07
N ASP A 43 15.02 13.68 -7.25
CA ASP A 43 16.07 13.07 -8.09
C ASP A 43 16.48 11.68 -7.59
N GLU A 44 16.37 11.44 -6.30
CA GLU A 44 16.62 10.14 -5.69
C GLU A 44 15.61 9.09 -6.15
N ILE A 45 14.32 9.41 -6.09
CA ILE A 45 13.25 8.51 -6.57
C ILE A 45 13.40 8.24 -8.04
N LYS A 46 13.64 9.27 -8.86
CA LYS A 46 13.87 9.13 -10.30
C LYS A 46 15.02 8.20 -10.64
N LYS A 47 16.07 8.19 -9.82
CA LYS A 47 17.26 7.36 -10.03
C LYS A 47 17.05 5.91 -9.60
N LYS A 48 16.25 5.67 -8.55
CA LYS A 48 16.09 4.37 -7.92
C LYS A 48 14.91 3.56 -8.47
N PHE A 49 13.86 4.23 -8.96
CA PHE A 49 12.58 3.60 -9.28
C PHE A 49 11.98 4.06 -10.59
N ASP A 50 11.11 3.22 -11.15
CA ASP A 50 10.19 3.63 -12.21
C ASP A 50 9.09 4.51 -11.61
N TRP A 51 8.70 5.55 -12.35
CA TRP A 51 7.73 6.52 -11.89
C TRP A 51 6.96 7.16 -13.04
N LYS A 52 5.81 7.72 -12.72
CA LYS A 52 5.06 8.58 -13.63
C LYS A 52 4.26 9.62 -12.87
N GLU A 53 4.21 10.83 -13.41
CA GLU A 53 3.30 11.86 -12.94
C GLU A 53 1.93 11.66 -13.57
N PHE A 54 0.89 11.62 -12.72
CA PHE A 54 -0.49 11.50 -13.11
C PHE A 54 -1.32 12.69 -12.63
N PHE A 55 -2.42 12.93 -13.33
CA PHE A 55 -3.35 13.97 -12.93
C PHE A 55 -4.02 13.60 -11.59
N ASN A 56 -3.99 14.54 -10.63
CA ASN A 56 -4.63 14.36 -9.33
C ASN A 56 -6.15 14.65 -9.41
N GLY A 57 -6.90 13.76 -10.03
CA GLY A 57 -8.36 13.92 -10.22
C GLY A 57 -9.23 13.20 -9.21
N ALA A 58 -8.70 12.22 -8.48
CA ALA A 58 -9.45 11.40 -7.54
C ALA A 58 -8.57 10.96 -6.34
N GLU A 59 -7.68 11.85 -5.92
CA GLU A 59 -6.76 11.63 -4.81
C GLU A 59 -6.00 10.30 -4.90
N GLU A 60 -5.86 9.58 -3.80
CA GLU A 60 -5.10 8.34 -3.73
C GLU A 60 -5.70 7.22 -4.59
N CYS A 61 -7.02 7.07 -4.54
CA CYS A 61 -7.70 6.02 -5.31
C CYS A 61 -7.50 6.21 -6.81
N GLY A 62 -7.55 7.46 -7.28
CA GLY A 62 -7.28 7.78 -8.68
C GLY A 62 -5.82 7.52 -9.07
N ALA A 63 -4.87 7.77 -8.16
CA ALA A 63 -3.47 7.50 -8.40
C ALA A 63 -3.18 5.99 -8.53
N TYR A 64 -3.81 5.17 -7.70
CA TYR A 64 -3.68 3.71 -7.81
C TYR A 64 -4.31 3.17 -9.09
N ASP A 65 -5.52 3.62 -9.44
CA ASP A 65 -6.20 3.21 -10.67
C ASP A 65 -5.39 3.56 -11.92
N GLN A 66 -4.89 4.78 -12.00
CA GLN A 66 -4.04 5.23 -13.11
C GLN A 66 -2.75 4.41 -13.22
N ALA A 67 -2.11 4.09 -12.07
CA ALA A 67 -0.90 3.27 -12.05
C ALA A 67 -1.17 1.83 -12.52
N VAL A 68 -2.24 1.20 -12.02
CA VAL A 68 -2.63 -0.17 -12.42
C VAL A 68 -2.89 -0.24 -13.93
N ASN A 69 -3.63 0.74 -14.47
CA ASN A 69 -3.92 0.80 -15.90
C ASN A 69 -2.66 1.07 -16.75
N TYR A 70 -1.71 1.87 -16.22
CA TYR A 70 -0.47 2.18 -16.91
C TYR A 70 0.50 0.99 -16.97
N LEU A 71 0.59 0.22 -15.88
CA LEU A 71 1.56 -0.86 -15.72
C LEU A 71 1.21 -2.15 -16.48
N ASP A 72 0.00 -2.28 -17.04
CA ASP A 72 -0.47 -3.51 -17.70
C ASP A 72 -0.15 -4.78 -16.89
N LEU A 73 -0.58 -4.79 -15.64
CA LEU A 73 -0.26 -5.86 -14.68
C LEU A 73 -0.87 -7.20 -15.12
N LYS A 74 -0.14 -8.28 -14.87
CA LYS A 74 -0.61 -9.65 -15.18
C LYS A 74 -1.45 -10.20 -14.04
N ASP A 75 -2.35 -11.14 -14.34
CA ASP A 75 -3.30 -11.74 -13.40
C ASP A 75 -2.64 -12.44 -12.20
N ASP A 76 -1.37 -12.84 -12.32
CA ASP A 76 -0.59 -13.48 -11.25
C ASP A 76 0.28 -12.51 -10.45
N THR A 77 0.10 -11.20 -10.63
CA THR A 77 0.82 -10.17 -9.91
C THR A 77 0.12 -9.84 -8.59
N VAL A 78 0.87 -9.88 -7.49
CA VAL A 78 0.42 -9.36 -6.19
C VAL A 78 0.80 -7.89 -6.08
N CYS A 79 -0.18 -7.02 -5.86
CA CYS A 79 0.03 -5.58 -5.72
C CYS A 79 0.01 -5.16 -4.26
N PHE A 80 1.00 -4.38 -3.85
CA PHE A 80 1.03 -3.66 -2.58
C PHE A 80 0.82 -2.17 -2.84
N PHE A 81 -0.28 -1.63 -2.34
CA PHE A 81 -0.64 -0.22 -2.46
C PHE A 81 -0.23 0.51 -1.18
N LEU A 82 0.69 1.45 -1.29
CA LEU A 82 1.27 2.17 -0.15
C LEU A 82 1.23 3.68 -0.38
N HIS A 83 1.15 4.43 0.71
CA HIS A 83 1.35 5.88 0.72
C HIS A 83 2.81 6.22 0.99
N ASP A 84 3.26 7.37 0.51
CA ASP A 84 4.64 7.84 0.65
C ASP A 84 4.99 8.41 2.04
N ASP A 85 4.02 8.52 2.93
CA ASP A 85 4.17 8.97 4.33
C ASP A 85 4.20 7.81 5.35
N LEU A 86 4.24 6.56 4.87
CA LEU A 86 4.30 5.39 5.74
C LEU A 86 5.68 5.20 6.35
N ILE A 87 5.69 4.80 7.62
CA ILE A 87 6.86 4.27 8.32
C ILE A 87 6.68 2.77 8.44
N ILE A 88 7.46 2.01 7.67
CA ILE A 88 7.43 0.55 7.72
C ILE A 88 8.44 0.10 8.77
N LYS A 89 7.94 -0.50 9.84
CA LYS A 89 8.76 -0.98 10.97
C LYS A 89 9.47 -2.30 10.65
N ASP A 90 8.78 -3.17 9.92
CA ASP A 90 9.29 -4.48 9.55
C ASP A 90 8.78 -4.88 8.17
N TRP A 91 9.69 -5.18 7.26
CA TRP A 91 9.37 -5.64 5.91
C TRP A 91 8.88 -7.10 5.85
N GLN A 92 8.91 -7.83 6.98
CA GLN A 92 8.32 -9.16 7.10
C GLN A 92 6.82 -9.17 6.76
N PHE A 93 6.12 -8.04 6.87
CA PHE A 93 4.72 -7.94 6.49
C PHE A 93 4.45 -8.40 5.05
N VAL A 94 5.41 -8.27 4.15
CA VAL A 94 5.28 -8.78 2.77
C VAL A 94 5.06 -10.29 2.78
N ASN A 95 5.87 -11.02 3.53
CA ASN A 95 5.75 -12.47 3.66
C ASN A 95 4.44 -12.87 4.37
N GLU A 96 4.03 -12.11 5.37
CA GLU A 96 2.77 -12.34 6.11
C GLU A 96 1.57 -12.14 5.19
N CYS A 97 1.54 -11.07 4.40
CA CYS A 97 0.50 -10.85 3.39
C CYS A 97 0.45 -11.99 2.36
N LEU A 98 1.60 -12.43 1.84
CA LEU A 98 1.67 -13.53 0.89
C LEU A 98 1.19 -14.84 1.49
N ALA A 99 1.50 -15.11 2.77
CA ALA A 99 1.01 -16.28 3.48
C ALA A 99 -0.52 -16.26 3.64
N LEU A 100 -1.11 -15.11 3.93
CA LEU A 100 -2.56 -14.94 4.02
C LEU A 100 -3.24 -15.09 2.65
N LEU A 101 -2.68 -14.49 1.61
CA LEU A 101 -3.18 -14.67 0.23
C LEU A 101 -3.14 -16.15 -0.18
N SER A 102 -2.10 -16.90 0.21
CA SER A 102 -2.01 -18.34 -0.06
C SER A 102 -3.09 -19.19 0.64
N GLN A 103 -3.66 -18.67 1.74
CA GLN A 103 -4.77 -19.28 2.46
C GLN A 103 -6.13 -18.97 1.83
N GLY A 104 -6.16 -18.21 0.73
CA GLY A 104 -7.35 -17.89 -0.05
C GLY A 104 -7.96 -16.52 0.27
N TYR A 105 -7.31 -15.69 1.10
CA TYR A 105 -7.67 -14.28 1.19
C TYR A 105 -7.34 -13.57 -0.13
N LYS A 106 -8.22 -12.70 -0.58
CA LYS A 106 -8.01 -11.94 -1.82
C LYS A 106 -7.41 -10.57 -1.58
N VAL A 107 -7.71 -9.99 -0.43
CA VAL A 107 -7.24 -8.67 -0.02
C VAL A 107 -6.75 -8.75 1.42
N VAL A 108 -5.56 -8.21 1.66
CA VAL A 108 -4.97 -8.05 2.99
C VAL A 108 -4.67 -6.56 3.16
N GLY A 109 -5.18 -5.97 4.22
CA GLY A 109 -5.05 -4.53 4.45
C GLY A 109 -4.53 -4.19 5.84
N ASN A 110 -4.00 -2.98 5.99
CA ASN A 110 -3.70 -2.42 7.29
C ASN A 110 -5.00 -2.12 8.03
N CYS A 111 -5.18 -2.74 9.19
CA CYS A 111 -6.25 -2.44 10.12
C CYS A 111 -5.73 -1.53 11.22
N ARG A 112 -6.37 -0.40 11.42
CA ARG A 112 -6.00 0.48 12.52
C ARG A 112 -6.59 -0.03 13.84
N ASP A 113 -5.93 0.24 14.95
CA ASP A 113 -6.22 -0.27 16.31
C ASP A 113 -7.66 -0.07 16.81
N TYR A 114 -8.47 0.69 16.10
CA TYR A 114 -9.85 1.00 16.45
C TYR A 114 -10.89 0.40 15.50
N ALA A 115 -10.47 -0.30 14.48
CA ALA A 115 -11.36 -1.05 13.60
C ALA A 115 -11.31 -2.53 13.99
N GLU A 116 -12.25 -2.99 14.81
CA GLU A 116 -12.56 -4.42 14.84
C GLU A 116 -13.13 -4.77 13.46
N VAL A 117 -12.28 -5.36 12.62
CA VAL A 117 -12.76 -5.94 11.38
C VAL A 117 -13.54 -7.19 11.75
N ASN A 118 -14.86 -7.10 11.75
CA ASN A 118 -15.74 -8.27 11.80
C ASN A 118 -15.54 -9.08 10.51
N PHE A 119 -14.56 -9.92 10.56
CA PHE A 119 -14.15 -10.76 9.46
C PHE A 119 -15.06 -12.00 9.39
N ASP A 120 -15.69 -12.20 8.24
CA ASP A 120 -16.37 -13.47 7.94
C ASP A 120 -15.33 -14.50 7.43
N PRO A 121 -14.92 -15.48 8.25
CA PRO A 121 -13.90 -16.44 7.86
C PRO A 121 -14.32 -17.31 6.68
N MET A 122 -15.62 -17.43 6.40
CA MET A 122 -16.13 -18.18 5.25
C MET A 122 -15.91 -17.46 3.92
N LYS A 123 -15.88 -16.12 3.93
CA LYS A 123 -15.63 -15.31 2.72
C LYS A 123 -14.15 -15.14 2.41
N LYS A 124 -13.27 -15.19 3.40
CA LYS A 124 -11.82 -15.01 3.26
C LYS A 124 -11.42 -13.89 2.29
N THR A 125 -12.13 -12.77 2.36
CA THR A 125 -11.98 -11.71 1.36
C THR A 125 -10.95 -10.68 1.80
N ILE A 126 -11.09 -10.18 3.02
CA ILE A 126 -10.25 -9.11 3.58
C ILE A 126 -9.76 -9.50 4.95
N ILE A 127 -8.52 -9.23 5.24
CA ILE A 127 -7.94 -9.34 6.58
C ILE A 127 -7.04 -8.13 6.83
N GLY A 128 -7.09 -7.61 8.05
CA GLY A 128 -6.25 -6.50 8.47
C GLY A 128 -4.96 -6.97 9.15
N ILE A 129 -3.88 -6.25 8.90
CA ILE A 129 -2.60 -6.35 9.60
C ILE A 129 -2.23 -4.96 10.09
N SER A 130 -1.97 -4.79 11.37
CA SER A 130 -1.78 -3.44 11.96
C SER A 130 -0.42 -3.21 12.59
N GLU A 131 0.26 -4.27 13.01
CA GLU A 131 1.43 -4.13 13.89
C GLU A 131 2.70 -3.65 13.20
N GLN A 132 2.81 -3.82 11.86
CA GLN A 132 4.00 -3.49 11.08
C GLN A 132 4.01 -2.04 10.56
N PHE A 133 2.91 -1.32 10.72
CA PHE A 133 2.78 0.03 10.18
C PHE A 133 2.59 1.09 11.27
N ASP A 134 3.25 2.22 11.08
CA ASP A 134 2.95 3.45 11.79
C ASP A 134 2.72 4.55 10.76
N ASN A 135 1.62 5.27 10.87
CA ASN A 135 1.30 6.41 10.01
C ASN A 135 1.39 7.69 10.85
N ALA A 136 2.45 8.45 10.64
CA ALA A 136 2.74 9.64 11.42
C ALA A 136 1.68 10.75 11.25
N SER A 137 0.99 10.80 10.10
CA SER A 137 0.03 11.87 9.79
C SER A 137 -1.40 11.58 10.25
N TYR A 138 -1.70 10.37 10.67
CA TYR A 138 -3.08 9.91 10.81
C TYR A 138 -3.60 9.84 12.24
N LYS A 139 -2.73 9.91 13.25
CA LYS A 139 -3.14 9.86 14.67
C LYS A 139 -4.08 11.00 15.06
N ASP A 140 -4.06 12.10 14.31
CA ASP A 140 -4.82 13.31 14.64
C ASP A 140 -6.17 13.45 13.90
N TYR A 141 -6.48 12.58 12.94
CA TYR A 141 -7.61 12.79 12.02
C TYR A 141 -8.85 11.95 12.26
N VAL A 142 -8.78 10.88 13.03
CA VAL A 142 -9.95 10.02 13.22
C VAL A 142 -10.74 10.47 14.44
N LYS A 143 -11.72 11.33 14.20
CA LYS A 143 -12.80 11.57 15.16
C LYS A 143 -13.72 10.34 15.18
N GLU A 144 -14.34 10.10 16.35
CA GLU A 144 -15.29 9.01 16.61
C GLU A 144 -16.40 8.83 15.56
N GLU A 145 -16.74 9.90 14.85
CA GLU A 145 -17.71 9.92 13.74
C GLU A 145 -17.21 9.21 12.46
N ASN A 146 -15.92 9.27 12.19
CA ASN A 146 -15.31 8.56 11.06
C ASN A 146 -15.15 7.08 11.35
N GLN A 147 -15.02 6.69 12.61
CA GLN A 147 -14.99 5.32 13.06
C GLN A 147 -16.24 4.55 12.58
N LYS A 148 -17.43 5.12 12.82
CA LYS A 148 -18.72 4.52 12.42
C LYS A 148 -18.87 4.38 10.89
N LEU A 149 -18.19 5.22 10.13
CA LEU A 149 -18.19 5.13 8.67
C LEU A 149 -17.28 3.99 8.20
N PHE A 150 -16.11 3.83 8.83
CA PHE A 150 -15.19 2.74 8.58
C PHE A 150 -15.79 1.37 8.92
N ASP A 151 -16.45 1.27 10.06
CA ASP A 151 -17.16 0.05 10.49
C ASP A 151 -18.23 -0.38 9.48
N LYS A 152 -18.84 0.57 8.76
CA LYS A 152 -19.81 0.28 7.70
C LYS A 152 -19.17 -0.16 6.37
N VAL A 153 -18.00 0.35 6.05
CA VAL A 153 -17.29 0.03 4.79
C VAL A 153 -16.63 -1.34 4.85
N LEU A 154 -16.24 -1.79 6.04
CA LEU A 154 -15.59 -3.10 6.24
C LEU A 154 -16.58 -4.26 6.49
N THR A 155 -17.89 -3.99 6.50
CA THR A 155 -18.96 -5.01 6.66
C THR A 155 -19.55 -5.51 5.35
N PHE A 156 -18.86 -5.39 4.23
CA PHE A 156 -19.26 -5.94 2.91
C PHE A 156 -18.69 -7.32 2.64
#